data_8919916c6ddc6ecddef043a6da8da865
#
_entry.id   8919916c6ddc6ecddef043a6da8da865
#
_cell.length_a   1.000
_cell.length_b   1.000
_cell.length_c   1.000
_cell.angle_alpha   90.00
_cell.angle_beta   90.00
_cell.angle_gamma   90.00
#
_symmetry.space_group_name_H-M   'P 1'
#
loop_
_entity.id
_entity.type
_entity.pdbx_description
1 polymer ?
#
loop_
_entity_poly.entity_id
_entity_poly.type
_entity_poly.pdbx_seq_one_letter_code
_entity_poly.pdbx_strand_id
1 'polypeptide(L)'
;KSAAKRRYIRQSDEWFVRWDKPTIEFYKKNKKSRFQNSSFYFKTGIGIPMVKSNTIRAFLMADHVFDQSIVGICPKDFSKLYYLLALMNSDTINDLVHAINPTANNSSNYIKQLPYIEPMSDVLEEITGMVKEVIVFESNAEYENADRLHNEINAMISLIYSNN
;
A
#
# COMPACT_ATOMS: atom_id res chain seq x y z
N LYS A 1 6.93 7.65 10.01
CA LYS A 1 7.95 8.45 9.33
C LYS A 1 8.93 7.63 8.49
N SER A 2 8.62 6.56 7.89
CA SER A 2 9.58 5.87 7.04
C SER A 2 8.93 5.39 5.76
N ALA A 3 9.56 5.69 4.64
CA ALA A 3 9.34 4.95 3.43
C ALA A 3 9.56 3.46 3.76
N ALA A 4 8.64 2.61 3.34
CA ALA A 4 8.83 1.17 3.48
C ALA A 4 10.13 0.79 2.76
N LYS A 5 11.03 0.07 3.41
CA LYS A 5 12.26 -0.41 2.77
C LYS A 5 11.96 -1.61 1.87
N ARG A 6 10.92 -2.36 2.21
CA ARG A 6 10.44 -3.55 1.49
C ARG A 6 9.00 -3.35 1.03
N ARG A 7 8.52 -4.20 0.11
CA ARG A 7 7.13 -4.26 -0.33
C ARG A 7 6.29 -5.08 0.65
N TYR A 8 4.98 -4.97 0.56
CA TYR A 8 3.95 -5.75 1.26
C TYR A 8 3.86 -5.56 2.76
N ILE A 9 4.96 -5.36 3.48
CA ILE A 9 4.97 -5.13 4.92
C ILE A 9 5.56 -3.77 5.28
N ARG A 10 5.13 -3.24 6.41
CA ARG A 10 5.81 -2.14 7.08
C ARG A 10 6.84 -2.71 8.05
N GLN A 11 8.01 -2.13 8.09
CA GLN A 11 9.01 -2.47 9.11
C GLN A 11 8.53 -2.05 10.49
N SER A 12 9.08 -2.68 11.54
CA SER A 12 8.72 -2.44 12.93
C SER A 12 8.59 -0.95 13.26
N ASP A 13 7.53 -0.60 13.95
CA ASP A 13 7.28 0.76 14.39
C ASP A 13 8.16 1.10 15.58
N GLU A 14 9.07 2.04 15.37
CA GLU A 14 9.90 2.61 16.45
C GLU A 14 9.24 3.83 17.10
N TRP A 15 8.15 4.34 16.50
CA TRP A 15 7.50 5.57 16.90
C TRP A 15 6.04 5.35 17.20
N PHE A 16 5.61 5.81 18.37
CA PHE A 16 4.22 5.78 18.81
C PHE A 16 3.70 7.20 19.02
N VAL A 17 2.43 7.38 18.77
CA VAL A 17 1.73 8.64 18.99
C VAL A 17 0.88 8.49 20.24
N ARG A 18 0.94 9.47 21.15
CA ARG A 18 0.07 9.49 22.33
C ARG A 18 -1.38 9.61 21.88
N TRP A 19 -2.25 8.71 22.37
CA TRP A 19 -3.62 8.54 21.86
C TRP A 19 -4.68 8.51 22.98
N ASP A 20 -4.53 9.36 24.00
CA ASP A 20 -5.56 9.59 25.02
C ASP A 20 -6.54 10.71 24.58
N LYS A 21 -7.70 10.75 25.23
CA LYS A 21 -8.77 11.75 24.89
C LYS A 21 -8.27 13.19 24.87
N PRO A 22 -7.55 13.70 25.90
CA PRO A 22 -7.03 15.07 25.88
C PRO A 22 -6.08 15.35 24.72
N THR A 23 -5.21 14.39 24.39
CA THR A 23 -4.25 14.52 23.29
C THR A 23 -4.94 14.50 21.94
N ILE A 24 -5.96 13.65 21.74
CA ILE A 24 -6.77 13.64 20.52
C ILE A 24 -7.48 14.98 20.32
N GLU A 25 -8.08 15.53 21.36
CA GLU A 25 -8.72 16.85 21.27
C GLU A 25 -7.71 17.97 20.98
N PHE A 26 -6.50 17.88 21.52
CA PHE A 26 -5.41 18.77 21.16
C PHE A 26 -5.06 18.65 19.67
N TYR A 27 -4.91 17.42 19.12
CA TYR A 27 -4.62 17.20 17.70
C TYR A 27 -5.69 17.77 16.78
N LYS A 28 -6.97 17.60 17.13
CA LYS A 28 -8.09 18.16 16.37
C LYS A 28 -8.07 19.69 16.28
N LYS A 29 -7.66 20.35 17.35
CA LYS A 29 -7.65 21.81 17.48
C LYS A 29 -6.37 22.44 16.94
N ASN A 30 -5.25 21.74 17.01
CA ASN A 30 -3.95 22.28 16.66
C ASN A 30 -3.68 22.16 15.16
N LYS A 31 -3.62 23.28 14.46
CA LYS A 31 -3.37 23.34 13.02
C LYS A 31 -2.04 22.70 12.58
N LYS A 32 -1.06 22.59 13.47
CA LYS A 32 0.24 21.97 13.18
C LYS A 32 0.21 20.44 13.21
N SER A 33 -0.75 19.84 13.92
CA SER A 33 -0.85 18.38 14.05
C SER A 33 -1.40 17.68 12.81
N ARG A 34 -2.00 18.44 11.89
CA ARG A 34 -2.56 17.93 10.62
C ARG A 34 -3.45 16.70 10.79
N PHE A 35 -4.34 16.77 11.78
CA PHE A 35 -5.30 15.71 12.08
C PHE A 35 -6.33 15.59 10.95
N GLN A 36 -6.05 14.74 9.96
CA GLN A 36 -6.85 14.60 8.74
C GLN A 36 -7.21 13.15 8.51
N ASN A 37 -8.34 12.91 7.85
CA ASN A 37 -8.80 11.56 7.48
C ASN A 37 -8.96 10.59 8.66
N SER A 38 -9.26 11.10 9.84
CA SER A 38 -9.35 10.31 11.08
C SER A 38 -10.39 9.17 11.03
N SER A 39 -11.36 9.25 10.13
CA SER A 39 -12.32 8.16 9.87
C SER A 39 -11.68 6.89 9.29
N PHE A 40 -10.44 6.98 8.80
CA PHE A 40 -9.65 5.87 8.26
C PHE A 40 -8.58 5.36 9.24
N TYR A 41 -8.39 6.03 10.38
CA TYR A 41 -7.45 5.56 11.40
C TYR A 41 -7.88 4.20 11.94
N PHE A 42 -6.91 3.36 12.26
CA PHE A 42 -7.08 1.98 12.76
C PHE A 42 -7.81 1.02 11.81
N LYS A 43 -8.09 1.43 10.57
CA LYS A 43 -8.67 0.55 9.56
C LYS A 43 -7.59 -0.22 8.84
N THR A 44 -7.92 -1.46 8.47
CA THR A 44 -7.08 -2.24 7.56
C THR A 44 -7.16 -1.67 6.15
N GLY A 45 -6.01 -1.57 5.51
CA GLY A 45 -5.88 -1.03 4.16
C GLY A 45 -4.46 -1.15 3.63
N ILE A 46 -4.16 -0.38 2.61
CA ILE A 46 -2.86 -0.34 1.94
C ILE A 46 -2.28 1.06 2.13
N GLY A 47 -1.05 1.13 2.60
CA GLY A 47 -0.28 2.36 2.71
C GLY A 47 0.70 2.51 1.56
N ILE A 48 0.67 3.65 0.88
CA ILE A 48 1.63 4.01 -0.17
C ILE A 48 2.41 5.24 0.32
N PRO A 49 3.75 5.18 0.39
CA PRO A 49 4.55 6.36 0.72
C PRO A 49 4.30 7.49 -0.27
N MET A 50 4.05 8.70 0.22
CA MET A 50 3.80 9.85 -0.63
C MET A 50 5.06 10.29 -1.39
N VAL A 51 6.23 10.17 -0.77
CA VAL A 51 7.48 10.52 -1.45
C VAL A 51 7.75 9.51 -2.57
N LYS A 52 7.84 10.02 -3.80
CA LYS A 52 8.12 9.22 -4.99
C LYS A 52 9.53 8.63 -4.90
N SER A 53 9.62 7.36 -5.13
CA SER A 53 10.86 6.61 -5.36
C SER A 53 10.79 5.97 -6.74
N ASN A 54 11.90 5.42 -7.22
CA ASN A 54 11.92 4.69 -8.49
C ASN A 54 10.93 3.52 -8.50
N THR A 55 10.54 3.04 -7.33
CA THR A 55 9.60 1.93 -7.19
C THR A 55 8.64 2.23 -6.04
N ILE A 56 7.35 2.08 -6.28
CA ILE A 56 6.34 2.11 -5.22
C ILE A 56 6.55 0.90 -4.32
N ARG A 57 6.51 1.13 -3.00
CA ARG A 57 6.57 0.08 -1.98
C ARG A 57 5.35 0.20 -1.09
N ALA A 58 4.24 -0.32 -1.62
CA ALA A 58 3.00 -0.39 -0.88
C ALA A 58 3.07 -1.48 0.19
N PHE A 59 2.44 -1.25 1.33
CA PHE A 59 2.45 -2.16 2.47
C PHE A 59 1.06 -2.32 3.07
N LEU A 60 0.83 -3.47 3.68
CA LEU A 60 -0.38 -3.72 4.45
C LEU A 60 -0.37 -2.84 5.71
N MET A 61 -1.45 -2.11 5.92
CA MET A 61 -1.64 -1.21 7.05
C MET A 61 -2.83 -1.71 7.86
N ALA A 62 -2.60 -1.97 9.15
CA ALA A 62 -3.63 -2.37 10.10
C ALA A 62 -3.37 -1.68 11.45
N ASP A 63 -4.43 -1.21 12.09
CA ASP A 63 -4.38 -0.61 13.43
C ASP A 63 -3.42 0.59 13.60
N HIS A 64 -3.23 1.35 12.51
CA HIS A 64 -2.33 2.49 12.49
C HIS A 64 -3.06 3.83 12.35
N VAL A 65 -2.44 4.86 12.89
CA VAL A 65 -2.70 6.24 12.47
C VAL A 65 -1.66 6.66 11.43
N PHE A 66 -2.05 7.49 10.50
CA PHE A 66 -1.17 7.98 9.45
C PHE A 66 -1.43 9.45 9.14
N ASP A 67 -0.43 10.11 8.63
CA ASP A 67 -0.50 11.51 8.19
C ASP A 67 -0.40 11.60 6.66
N GLN A 68 -0.26 12.81 6.17
CA GLN A 68 -0.12 13.08 4.73
C GLN A 68 1.12 12.45 4.06
N SER A 69 2.04 11.85 4.81
CA SER A 69 3.20 11.14 4.24
C SER A 69 2.83 9.78 3.64
N ILE A 70 1.62 9.32 3.89
CA ILE A 70 1.07 8.06 3.40
C ILE A 70 -0.25 8.31 2.67
N VAL A 71 -0.37 7.78 1.47
CA VAL A 71 -1.65 7.63 0.77
C VAL A 71 -2.26 6.31 1.20
N GLY A 72 -3.42 6.35 1.86
CA GLY A 72 -4.15 5.16 2.31
C GLY A 72 -5.20 4.73 1.30
N ILE A 73 -5.23 3.43 0.97
CA ILE A 73 -6.30 2.79 0.21
C ILE A 73 -7.04 1.84 1.15
N CYS A 74 -8.31 2.12 1.42
CA CYS A 74 -9.18 1.24 2.20
C CYS A 74 -10.25 0.68 1.26
N PRO A 75 -10.12 -0.57 0.80
CA PRO A 75 -11.09 -1.15 -0.12
C PRO A 75 -12.44 -1.33 0.56
N LYS A 76 -13.53 -1.11 -0.19
CA LYS A 76 -14.88 -1.40 0.29
C LYS A 76 -15.14 -2.90 0.36
N ASP A 77 -14.58 -3.63 -0.58
CA ASP A 77 -14.59 -5.08 -0.66
C ASP A 77 -13.22 -5.63 -0.22
N PHE A 78 -13.19 -6.23 0.96
CA PHE A 78 -11.96 -6.75 1.54
C PHE A 78 -11.42 -8.00 0.82
N SER A 79 -12.22 -8.69 0.03
CA SER A 79 -11.74 -9.81 -0.80
C SER A 79 -10.66 -9.35 -1.79
N LYS A 80 -10.67 -8.07 -2.17
CA LYS A 80 -9.74 -7.46 -3.12
C LYS A 80 -8.49 -6.85 -2.48
N LEU A 81 -8.37 -6.87 -1.15
CA LEU A 81 -7.29 -6.20 -0.42
C LEU A 81 -5.90 -6.64 -0.89
N TYR A 82 -5.69 -7.96 -0.97
CA TYR A 82 -4.38 -8.50 -1.32
C TYR A 82 -4.05 -8.34 -2.81
N TYR A 83 -5.05 -8.47 -3.68
CA TYR A 83 -4.87 -8.15 -5.10
C TYR A 83 -4.50 -6.68 -5.31
N LEU A 84 -5.20 -5.74 -4.65
CA LEU A 84 -4.85 -4.32 -4.70
C LEU A 84 -3.46 -4.05 -4.14
N LEU A 85 -3.04 -4.77 -3.10
CA LEU A 85 -1.69 -4.65 -2.55
C LEU A 85 -0.63 -5.14 -3.54
N ALA A 86 -0.89 -6.26 -4.23
CA ALA A 86 -0.05 -6.76 -5.32
C ALA A 86 0.04 -5.74 -6.46
N LEU A 87 -1.11 -5.25 -6.88
CA LEU A 87 -1.25 -4.28 -7.97
C LEU A 87 -0.41 -3.03 -7.70
N MET A 88 -0.53 -2.45 -6.49
CA MET A 88 0.26 -1.25 -6.12
C MET A 88 1.77 -1.50 -6.03
N ASN A 89 2.20 -2.74 -5.90
CA ASN A 89 3.61 -3.14 -5.90
C ASN A 89 4.13 -3.61 -7.26
N SER A 90 3.25 -3.75 -8.27
CA SER A 90 3.63 -4.26 -9.60
C SER A 90 4.41 -3.23 -10.42
N ASP A 91 5.26 -3.72 -11.31
CA ASP A 91 5.98 -2.89 -12.26
C ASP A 91 5.02 -2.20 -13.24
N THR A 92 3.96 -2.89 -13.66
CA THR A 92 2.91 -2.33 -14.53
C THR A 92 2.31 -1.05 -13.94
N ILE A 93 1.90 -1.08 -12.68
CA ILE A 93 1.34 0.11 -12.02
C ILE A 93 2.43 1.15 -11.74
N ASN A 94 3.63 0.73 -11.41
CA ASN A 94 4.75 1.62 -11.21
C ASN A 94 5.06 2.44 -12.48
N ASP A 95 5.11 1.79 -13.64
CA ASP A 95 5.33 2.44 -14.93
C ASP A 95 4.19 3.40 -15.29
N LEU A 96 2.93 3.00 -15.05
CA LEU A 96 1.77 3.87 -15.27
C LEU A 96 1.81 5.10 -14.36
N VAL A 97 2.14 4.94 -13.08
CA VAL A 97 2.30 6.10 -12.16
C VAL A 97 3.40 7.03 -12.64
N HIS A 98 4.52 6.49 -13.09
CA HIS A 98 5.61 7.31 -13.63
C HIS A 98 5.22 8.06 -14.91
N ALA A 99 4.41 7.44 -15.76
CA ALA A 99 3.95 8.06 -17.00
C ALA A 99 2.97 9.23 -16.75
N ILE A 100 2.05 9.09 -15.79
CA ILE A 100 1.02 10.12 -15.53
C ILE A 100 1.43 11.16 -14.49
N ASN A 101 2.44 10.88 -13.67
CA ASN A 101 2.84 11.72 -12.54
C ASN A 101 4.22 12.36 -12.75
N PRO A 102 4.30 13.59 -13.21
CA PRO A 102 5.57 14.30 -13.39
C PRO A 102 6.17 14.84 -12.08
N THR A 103 5.45 14.69 -10.95
CA THR A 103 5.84 15.30 -9.67
C THR A 103 6.68 14.35 -8.82
N ALA A 104 7.31 14.89 -7.77
CA ALA A 104 8.09 14.12 -6.80
C ALA A 104 7.23 13.37 -5.76
N ASN A 105 5.90 13.48 -5.81
CA ASN A 105 5.02 12.93 -4.80
C ASN A 105 3.94 12.02 -5.41
N ASN A 106 3.74 10.85 -4.84
CA ASN A 106 2.61 9.96 -5.11
C ASN A 106 1.36 10.51 -4.41
N SER A 107 0.68 11.48 -5.02
CA SER A 107 -0.56 11.97 -4.43
C SER A 107 -1.73 11.04 -4.71
N SER A 108 -2.75 11.09 -3.84
CA SER A 108 -3.98 10.32 -4.03
C SER A 108 -4.69 10.62 -5.36
N ASN A 109 -4.46 11.81 -5.93
CA ASN A 109 -5.05 12.19 -7.21
C ASN A 109 -4.49 11.37 -8.38
N TYR A 110 -3.20 11.03 -8.36
CA TYR A 110 -2.60 10.16 -9.38
C TYR A 110 -2.97 8.70 -9.13
N ILE A 111 -2.93 8.24 -7.88
CA ILE A 111 -3.32 6.87 -7.55
C ILE A 111 -4.77 6.56 -7.98
N LYS A 112 -5.68 7.50 -7.86
CA LYS A 112 -7.08 7.35 -8.30
C LYS A 112 -7.27 7.28 -9.81
N GLN A 113 -6.30 7.68 -10.60
CA GLN A 113 -6.35 7.63 -12.07
C GLN A 113 -5.83 6.32 -12.64
N LEU A 114 -5.22 5.47 -11.80
CA LEU A 114 -4.71 4.19 -12.23
C LEU A 114 -5.85 3.27 -12.66
N PRO A 115 -5.72 2.59 -13.79
CA PRO A 115 -6.73 1.65 -14.25
C PRO A 115 -6.79 0.45 -13.29
N TYR A 116 -7.99 0.05 -12.94
CA TYR A 116 -8.25 -1.18 -12.21
C TYR A 116 -8.90 -2.20 -13.15
N ILE A 117 -8.25 -3.32 -13.31
CA ILE A 117 -8.76 -4.46 -14.08
C ILE A 117 -9.13 -5.57 -13.10
N GLU A 118 -10.38 -6.01 -13.13
CA GLU A 118 -10.85 -7.14 -12.32
C GLU A 118 -10.31 -8.43 -12.92
N PRO A 119 -9.52 -9.23 -12.21
CA PRO A 119 -9.09 -10.54 -12.70
C PRO A 119 -10.22 -11.55 -12.57
N MET A 120 -10.09 -12.69 -13.27
CA MET A 120 -10.97 -13.84 -13.05
C MET A 120 -10.83 -14.35 -11.61
N SER A 121 -11.87 -14.99 -11.07
CA SER A 121 -11.93 -15.36 -9.65
C SER A 121 -10.80 -16.29 -9.20
N ASP A 122 -10.43 -17.24 -10.04
CA ASP A 122 -9.32 -18.16 -9.81
C ASP A 122 -7.97 -17.44 -9.74
N VAL A 123 -7.73 -16.51 -10.66
CA VAL A 123 -6.53 -15.66 -10.67
C VAL A 123 -6.50 -14.73 -9.45
N LEU A 124 -7.64 -14.18 -9.06
CA LEU A 124 -7.77 -13.36 -7.85
C LEU A 124 -7.38 -14.16 -6.58
N GLU A 125 -7.88 -15.39 -6.48
CA GLU A 125 -7.60 -16.28 -5.37
C GLU A 125 -6.12 -16.69 -5.34
N GLU A 126 -5.55 -17.02 -6.47
CA GLU A 126 -4.14 -17.38 -6.62
C GLU A 126 -3.23 -16.22 -6.19
N ILE A 127 -3.41 -15.02 -6.75
CA ILE A 127 -2.63 -13.82 -6.37
C ILE A 127 -2.81 -13.53 -4.87
N THR A 128 -4.04 -13.65 -4.36
CA THR A 128 -4.32 -13.44 -2.93
C THR A 128 -3.53 -14.40 -2.05
N GLY A 129 -3.46 -15.66 -2.42
CA GLY A 129 -2.68 -16.68 -1.72
C GLY A 129 -1.18 -16.34 -1.71
N MET A 130 -0.65 -16.05 -2.89
CA MET A 130 0.76 -15.69 -3.06
C MET A 130 1.15 -14.44 -2.26
N VAL A 131 0.31 -13.39 -2.24
CA VAL A 131 0.58 -12.18 -1.46
C VAL A 131 0.62 -12.45 0.04
N LYS A 132 -0.27 -13.30 0.56
CA LYS A 132 -0.23 -13.70 1.96
C LYS A 132 1.07 -14.44 2.30
N GLU A 133 1.54 -15.29 1.40
CA GLU A 133 2.80 -16.00 1.56
C GLU A 133 4.01 -15.05 1.50
N VAL A 134 4.02 -14.10 0.56
CA VAL A 134 5.05 -13.03 0.53
C VAL A 134 5.11 -12.28 1.86
N ILE A 135 3.96 -11.93 2.44
CA ILE A 135 3.91 -11.25 3.74
C ILE A 135 4.56 -12.10 4.84
N VAL A 136 4.35 -13.41 4.83
CA VAL A 136 5.00 -14.34 5.78
C VAL A 136 6.51 -14.36 5.57
N PHE A 137 6.99 -14.52 4.34
CA PHE A 137 8.41 -14.49 4.01
C PHE A 137 9.08 -13.18 4.41
N GLU A 138 8.46 -12.05 4.09
CA GLU A 138 8.96 -10.72 4.50
C GLU A 138 9.05 -10.59 6.03
N SER A 139 8.04 -11.10 6.75
CA SER A 139 8.00 -11.05 8.22
C SER A 139 9.08 -11.92 8.87
N ASN A 140 9.45 -13.00 8.21
CA ASN A 140 10.51 -13.92 8.65
C ASN A 140 11.91 -13.53 8.14
N ALA A 141 12.04 -12.43 7.41
CA ALA A 141 13.27 -12.01 6.73
C ALA A 141 13.79 -13.00 5.66
N GLU A 142 12.88 -13.80 5.09
CA GLU A 142 13.14 -14.73 3.99
C GLU A 142 13.06 -14.01 2.63
N TYR A 143 13.92 -13.03 2.43
CA TYR A 143 13.81 -12.06 1.34
C TYR A 143 13.94 -12.68 -0.06
N GLU A 144 14.76 -13.70 -0.24
CA GLU A 144 14.90 -14.38 -1.53
C GLU A 144 13.60 -15.06 -1.96
N ASN A 145 12.90 -15.73 -1.02
CA ASN A 145 11.60 -16.34 -1.27
C ASN A 145 10.54 -15.27 -1.56
N ALA A 146 10.54 -14.18 -0.79
CA ALA A 146 9.63 -13.06 -0.99
C ALA A 146 9.81 -12.42 -2.37
N ASP A 147 11.05 -12.17 -2.79
CA ASP A 147 11.36 -11.54 -4.07
C ASP A 147 11.02 -12.48 -5.25
N ARG A 148 11.28 -13.78 -5.14
CA ARG A 148 10.88 -14.77 -6.15
C ARG A 148 9.37 -14.76 -6.35
N LEU A 149 8.62 -14.88 -5.28
CA LEU A 149 7.16 -14.92 -5.35
C LEU A 149 6.57 -13.58 -5.83
N HIS A 150 7.17 -12.45 -5.45
CA HIS A 150 6.81 -11.14 -5.99
C HIS A 150 6.98 -11.10 -7.52
N ASN A 151 8.05 -11.66 -8.07
CA ASN A 151 8.27 -11.69 -9.52
C ASN A 151 7.22 -12.53 -10.25
N GLU A 152 6.78 -13.63 -9.66
CA GLU A 152 5.67 -14.45 -10.19
C GLU A 152 4.35 -13.65 -10.20
N ILE A 153 4.00 -13.00 -9.10
CA ILE A 153 2.84 -12.11 -8.99
C ILE A 153 2.91 -11.00 -10.06
N ASN A 154 4.08 -10.40 -10.21
CA ASN A 154 4.30 -9.31 -11.16
C ASN A 154 4.07 -9.76 -12.62
N ALA A 155 4.53 -10.97 -12.98
CA ALA A 155 4.26 -11.55 -14.28
C ALA A 155 2.76 -11.79 -14.51
N MET A 156 2.03 -12.30 -13.52
CA MET A 156 0.57 -12.49 -13.60
C MET A 156 -0.16 -11.16 -13.82
N ILE A 157 0.20 -10.12 -13.07
CA ILE A 157 -0.40 -8.78 -13.23
C ILE A 157 -0.10 -8.23 -14.63
N SER A 158 1.12 -8.37 -15.11
CA SER A 158 1.51 -7.96 -16.47
C SER A 158 0.64 -8.63 -17.54
N LEU A 159 0.36 -9.92 -17.41
CA LEU A 159 -0.53 -10.65 -18.32
C LEU A 159 -1.98 -10.13 -18.26
N ILE A 160 -2.51 -9.84 -17.08
CA ILE A 160 -3.85 -9.25 -16.92
C ILE A 160 -3.95 -7.94 -17.68
N TYR A 161 -2.93 -7.09 -17.60
CA TYR A 161 -2.92 -5.76 -18.24
C TYR A 161 -2.59 -5.79 -19.73
N SER A 162 -1.88 -6.82 -20.21
CA SER A 162 -1.55 -6.96 -21.63
C SER A 162 -2.72 -7.49 -22.46
N ASN A 163 -3.67 -8.18 -21.84
CA ASN A 163 -4.81 -8.81 -22.49
C ASN A 163 -6.09 -7.93 -22.48
N ASN A 164 -6.02 -6.74 -21.94
CA ASN A 164 -7.10 -5.76 -21.82
C ASN A 164 -6.72 -4.40 -22.41
#